data_2ef0ded143c014629b0d5a8a878e35a5
#
_entry.id   2ef0ded143c014629b0d5a8a878e35a5
#
_cell.length_a   1.000
_cell.length_b   1.000
_cell.length_c   1.000
_cell.angle_alpha   90.00
_cell.angle_beta   90.00
_cell.angle_gamma   90.00
#
_symmetry.space_group_name_H-M   'P 1'
#
loop_
_entity.id
_entity.type
_entity.pdbx_description
1 polymer ?
#
loop_
_entity_poly.entity_id
_entity_poly.type
_entity_poly.pdbx_seq_one_letter_code
_entity_poly.pdbx_strand_id
1 'polypeptide(L)'
;MHCEKPKIIELKGVGMKYPQGSVPLRDVELCVRQGDFVAITGRHGGGKTTLVRLIMQLLQPTSGTIAYYRGGEQVKRLNMGYLPQKNSIDSRFPITIRQVVASGLDSMNRPFGLHTAADDEALTNALELVGLSQLQHSGIGEVSGGQLQRALLARAIIGQREVLVLDEPLSYIDKEFEPKFYEIINQLKEHTTMLLVTHEMTAISQMANRHIIVDGGVHECHAQHHFVQTQCR
;
A
#
# COMPACT_ATOMS: atom_id res chain seq x y z
N MET A 1 4.67 31.88 3.13
CA MET A 1 4.57 31.14 1.87
C MET A 1 4.43 29.67 2.22
N HIS A 2 3.21 29.11 2.20
CA HIS A 2 3.07 27.64 2.27
C HIS A 2 3.57 27.09 0.94
N CYS A 3 4.79 26.52 0.96
CA CYS A 3 5.29 25.79 -0.19
C CYS A 3 4.42 24.53 -0.33
N GLU A 4 3.52 24.52 -1.30
CA GLU A 4 2.70 23.33 -1.56
C GLU A 4 3.62 22.16 -1.90
N LYS A 5 3.48 21.05 -1.16
CA LYS A 5 4.24 19.83 -1.42
C LYS A 5 4.06 19.39 -2.89
N PRO A 6 5.13 18.93 -3.56
CA PRO A 6 5.03 18.51 -4.95
C PRO A 6 4.07 17.34 -5.14
N LYS A 7 3.38 17.31 -6.27
CA LYS A 7 2.56 16.17 -6.67
C LYS A 7 3.43 14.94 -6.84
N ILE A 8 2.89 13.76 -6.49
CA ILE A 8 3.52 12.47 -6.75
C ILE A 8 2.63 11.58 -7.60
N ILE A 9 1.30 11.63 -7.42
CA ILE A 9 0.31 10.89 -8.22
C ILE A 9 -0.85 11.83 -8.56
N GLU A 10 -1.31 11.83 -9.82
CA GLU A 10 -2.46 12.61 -10.27
C GLU A 10 -3.39 11.74 -11.12
N LEU A 11 -4.65 11.67 -10.75
CA LEU A 11 -5.73 11.04 -11.48
C LEU A 11 -6.63 12.13 -12.05
N LYS A 12 -6.97 12.06 -13.36
CA LYS A 12 -7.86 12.98 -14.06
C LYS A 12 -8.93 12.25 -14.85
N GLY A 13 -10.20 12.40 -14.45
CA GLY A 13 -11.34 11.80 -15.11
C GLY A 13 -11.29 10.27 -15.12
N VAL A 14 -10.63 9.65 -14.12
CA VAL A 14 -10.35 8.23 -14.14
C VAL A 14 -11.61 7.42 -13.89
N GLY A 15 -11.94 6.54 -14.85
CA GLY A 15 -13.02 5.57 -14.73
C GLY A 15 -12.53 4.15 -14.95
N MET A 16 -13.26 3.20 -14.36
CA MET A 16 -13.01 1.77 -14.56
C MET A 16 -14.32 1.02 -14.79
N LYS A 17 -14.39 0.29 -15.91
CA LYS A 17 -15.47 -0.62 -16.25
C LYS A 17 -14.90 -2.00 -16.50
N TYR A 18 -15.36 -2.99 -15.74
CA TYR A 18 -14.97 -4.39 -15.95
C TYR A 18 -15.72 -5.03 -17.12
N PRO A 19 -15.16 -6.06 -17.78
CA PRO A 19 -15.81 -6.74 -18.92
C PRO A 19 -17.21 -7.28 -18.60
N GLN A 20 -17.45 -7.70 -17.35
CA GLN A 20 -18.75 -8.16 -16.86
C GLN A 20 -19.76 -7.04 -16.59
N GLY A 21 -19.43 -5.79 -16.93
CA GLY A 21 -20.34 -4.64 -16.87
C GLY A 21 -20.30 -3.85 -15.56
N SER A 22 -19.62 -4.32 -14.52
CA SER A 22 -19.44 -3.57 -13.27
C SER A 22 -18.61 -2.29 -13.49
N VAL A 23 -19.07 -1.18 -12.90
CA VAL A 23 -18.40 0.14 -12.99
C VAL A 23 -18.09 0.63 -11.57
N PRO A 24 -16.97 0.17 -10.97
CA PRO A 24 -16.62 0.53 -9.59
C PRO A 24 -16.15 1.98 -9.41
N LEU A 25 -15.68 2.63 -10.48
CA LEU A 25 -15.17 4.01 -10.41
C LEU A 25 -15.59 4.79 -11.65
N ARG A 26 -15.99 6.06 -11.41
CA ARG A 26 -16.40 7.01 -12.45
C ARG A 26 -15.81 8.37 -12.15
N ASP A 27 -15.21 9.00 -13.17
CA ASP A 27 -14.76 10.39 -13.16
C ASP A 27 -13.98 10.78 -11.88
N VAL A 28 -12.97 9.96 -11.56
CA VAL A 28 -12.17 10.16 -10.36
C VAL A 28 -11.13 11.23 -10.60
N GLU A 29 -11.20 12.28 -9.76
CA GLU A 29 -10.18 13.32 -9.61
C GLU A 29 -9.47 13.12 -8.28
N LEU A 30 -8.16 12.92 -8.30
CA LEU A 30 -7.34 12.76 -7.10
C LEU A 30 -5.92 13.25 -7.33
N CYS A 31 -5.41 14.06 -6.42
CA CYS A 31 -4.02 14.46 -6.39
C CYS A 31 -3.40 14.04 -5.05
N VAL A 32 -2.38 13.17 -5.10
CA VAL A 32 -1.58 12.79 -3.93
C VAL A 32 -0.27 13.56 -4.00
N ARG A 33 0.13 14.14 -2.87
CA ARG A 33 1.38 14.92 -2.76
C ARG A 33 2.45 14.12 -2.02
N GLN A 34 3.70 14.44 -2.25
CA GLN A 34 4.82 13.79 -1.57
C GLN A 34 4.69 13.96 -0.04
N GLY A 35 4.83 12.85 0.70
CA GLY A 35 4.68 12.82 2.15
C GLY A 35 3.23 12.97 2.63
N ASP A 36 2.23 12.78 1.77
CA ASP A 36 0.86 12.58 2.21
C ASP A 36 0.71 11.19 2.84
N PHE A 37 -0.08 11.15 3.90
CA PHE A 37 -0.62 9.90 4.44
C PHE A 37 -2.14 9.93 4.25
N VAL A 38 -2.62 9.26 3.21
CA VAL A 38 -4.03 9.28 2.81
C VAL A 38 -4.75 8.04 3.32
N ALA A 39 -5.74 8.21 4.19
CA ALA A 39 -6.67 7.15 4.55
C ALA A 39 -7.79 7.07 3.51
N ILE A 40 -7.99 5.88 2.95
CA ILE A 40 -8.98 5.56 1.92
C ILE A 40 -10.06 4.70 2.56
N THR A 41 -11.24 5.26 2.76
CA THR A 41 -12.40 4.59 3.37
C THR A 41 -13.55 4.46 2.37
N GLY A 42 -14.64 3.82 2.77
CA GLY A 42 -15.84 3.66 1.94
C GLY A 42 -16.43 2.26 2.07
N ARG A 43 -17.66 2.10 1.54
CA ARG A 43 -18.39 0.83 1.64
C ARG A 43 -17.70 -0.33 0.93
N HIS A 44 -18.05 -1.57 1.31
CA HIS A 44 -17.64 -2.76 0.56
C HIS A 44 -18.16 -2.67 -0.88
N GLY A 45 -17.31 -3.01 -1.85
CA GLY A 45 -17.64 -2.87 -3.28
C GLY A 45 -17.60 -1.44 -3.81
N GLY A 46 -17.33 -0.42 -2.99
CA GLY A 46 -17.28 1.00 -3.41
C GLY A 46 -16.12 1.38 -4.35
N GLY A 47 -15.20 0.46 -4.66
CA GLY A 47 -14.11 0.72 -5.61
C GLY A 47 -12.72 0.92 -5.00
N LYS A 48 -12.55 0.84 -3.67
CA LYS A 48 -11.27 1.07 -2.97
C LYS A 48 -10.11 0.24 -3.54
N THR A 49 -10.27 -1.08 -3.59
CA THR A 49 -9.25 -1.99 -4.14
C THR A 49 -9.01 -1.74 -5.63
N THR A 50 -10.06 -1.36 -6.38
CA THR A 50 -9.92 -0.97 -7.79
C THR A 50 -9.08 0.29 -7.93
N LEU A 51 -9.33 1.33 -7.10
CA LEU A 51 -8.55 2.57 -7.08
C LEU A 51 -7.07 2.27 -6.79
N VAL A 52 -6.79 1.47 -5.76
CA VAL A 52 -5.43 1.05 -5.42
C VAL A 52 -4.76 0.33 -6.59
N ARG A 53 -5.43 -0.63 -7.22
CA ARG A 53 -4.88 -1.38 -8.35
C ARG A 53 -4.60 -0.50 -9.57
N LEU A 54 -5.42 0.51 -9.81
CA LEU A 54 -5.19 1.52 -10.85
C LEU A 54 -3.96 2.38 -10.52
N ILE A 55 -3.87 2.90 -9.29
CA ILE A 55 -2.71 3.67 -8.81
C ILE A 55 -1.41 2.86 -8.92
N MET A 56 -1.47 1.57 -8.63
CA MET A 56 -0.32 0.67 -8.72
C MET A 56 -0.02 0.15 -10.13
N GLN A 57 -0.75 0.61 -11.15
CA GLN A 57 -0.62 0.13 -12.54
C GLN A 57 -0.89 -1.38 -12.72
N LEU A 58 -1.58 -2.01 -11.77
CA LEU A 58 -2.02 -3.41 -11.86
C LEU A 58 -3.29 -3.55 -12.73
N LEU A 59 -3.98 -2.43 -12.95
CA LEU A 59 -5.11 -2.28 -13.87
C LEU A 59 -4.89 -1.04 -14.74
N GLN A 60 -5.44 -1.07 -15.96
CA GLN A 60 -5.50 0.11 -16.82
C GLN A 60 -6.89 0.76 -16.69
N PRO A 61 -6.98 2.09 -16.56
CA PRO A 61 -8.27 2.77 -16.53
C PRO A 61 -8.97 2.65 -17.90
N THR A 62 -10.30 2.59 -17.89
CA THR A 62 -11.11 2.59 -19.13
C THR A 62 -11.37 3.99 -19.65
N SER A 63 -11.20 5.00 -18.81
CA SER A 63 -11.25 6.43 -19.17
C SER A 63 -10.34 7.24 -18.26
N GLY A 64 -10.00 8.46 -18.69
CA GLY A 64 -9.12 9.35 -17.94
C GLY A 64 -7.65 8.96 -18.00
N THR A 65 -6.84 9.61 -17.14
CA THR A 65 -5.38 9.42 -17.12
C THR A 65 -4.85 9.37 -15.69
N ILE A 66 -3.79 8.60 -15.50
CA ILE A 66 -3.02 8.57 -14.25
C ILE A 66 -1.59 8.98 -14.57
N ALA A 67 -1.11 10.02 -13.90
CA ALA A 67 0.25 10.54 -14.05
C ALA A 67 1.03 10.41 -12.74
N TYR A 68 2.34 10.14 -12.86
CA TYR A 68 3.25 9.99 -11.74
C TYR A 68 4.36 11.03 -11.88
N TYR A 69 4.83 11.53 -10.73
CA TYR A 69 5.85 12.59 -10.71
C TYR A 69 6.94 12.26 -9.69
N ARG A 70 8.17 12.65 -10.03
CA ARG A 70 9.34 12.60 -9.16
C ARG A 70 10.12 13.88 -9.29
N GLY A 71 10.27 14.64 -8.18
CA GLY A 71 10.95 15.93 -8.22
C GLY A 71 10.29 16.97 -9.13
N GLY A 72 8.97 16.86 -9.37
CA GLY A 72 8.20 17.74 -10.27
C GLY A 72 8.17 17.29 -11.74
N GLU A 73 8.97 16.31 -12.13
CA GLU A 73 9.00 15.75 -13.48
C GLU A 73 8.09 14.52 -13.59
N GLN A 74 7.39 14.40 -14.72
CA GLN A 74 6.54 13.24 -14.97
C GLN A 74 7.40 12.01 -15.28
N VAL A 75 7.10 10.89 -14.58
CA VAL A 75 7.78 9.61 -14.75
C VAL A 75 6.79 8.52 -15.16
N LYS A 76 7.28 7.43 -15.72
CA LYS A 76 6.41 6.30 -16.12
C LYS A 76 5.89 5.51 -14.93
N ARG A 77 6.66 5.41 -13.85
CA ARG A 77 6.31 4.65 -12.64
C ARG A 77 7.09 5.17 -11.43
N LEU A 78 6.53 4.92 -10.25
CA LEU A 78 7.17 5.15 -8.96
C LEU A 78 7.61 3.80 -8.36
N ASN A 79 8.56 3.86 -7.42
CA ASN A 79 8.89 2.71 -6.58
C ASN A 79 7.84 2.56 -5.49
N MET A 80 6.90 1.63 -5.68
CA MET A 80 5.78 1.41 -4.76
C MET A 80 5.92 0.09 -4.00
N GLY A 81 5.72 0.14 -2.67
CA GLY A 81 5.50 -1.04 -1.85
C GLY A 81 4.01 -1.34 -1.73
N TYR A 82 3.65 -2.62 -1.67
CA TYR A 82 2.25 -3.03 -1.53
C TYR A 82 2.07 -4.16 -0.54
N LEU A 83 1.25 -3.91 0.47
CA LEU A 83 0.74 -4.92 1.38
C LEU A 83 -0.74 -5.19 1.04
N PRO A 84 -1.07 -6.33 0.43
CA PRO A 84 -2.44 -6.67 0.02
C PRO A 84 -3.31 -7.10 1.19
N GLN A 85 -4.62 -6.90 1.06
CA GLN A 85 -5.63 -7.31 2.05
C GLN A 85 -5.63 -8.81 2.31
N LYS A 86 -5.52 -9.62 1.26
CA LYS A 86 -5.62 -11.08 1.35
C LYS A 86 -4.37 -11.73 0.77
N ASN A 87 -3.83 -12.67 1.51
CA ASN A 87 -2.82 -13.58 1.00
C ASN A 87 -3.43 -14.52 -0.03
N SER A 88 -3.09 -14.30 -1.30
CA SER A 88 -3.45 -15.20 -2.40
C SER A 88 -2.30 -16.16 -2.75
N ILE A 89 -1.28 -16.24 -1.89
CA ILE A 89 -0.12 -17.11 -2.13
C ILE A 89 -0.53 -18.53 -1.77
N ASP A 90 -0.42 -19.45 -2.74
CA ASP A 90 -0.60 -20.88 -2.48
C ASP A 90 0.51 -21.34 -1.52
N SER A 91 0.11 -21.80 -0.33
CA SER A 91 1.05 -22.27 0.70
C SER A 91 1.92 -23.46 0.25
N ARG A 92 1.52 -24.15 -0.81
CA ARG A 92 2.29 -25.24 -1.42
C ARG A 92 3.42 -24.76 -2.34
N PHE A 93 3.48 -23.45 -2.64
CA PHE A 93 4.55 -22.90 -3.47
C PHE A 93 5.89 -22.99 -2.72
N PRO A 94 6.94 -23.60 -3.31
CA PRO A 94 8.20 -23.87 -2.62
C PRO A 94 9.10 -22.62 -2.54
N ILE A 95 8.64 -21.62 -1.75
CA ILE A 95 9.34 -20.36 -1.53
C ILE A 95 9.53 -20.13 -0.02
N THR A 96 10.68 -19.62 0.38
CA THR A 96 10.99 -19.29 1.77
C THR A 96 10.55 -17.87 2.13
N ILE A 97 10.45 -17.61 3.43
CA ILE A 97 10.17 -16.26 3.96
C ILE A 97 11.19 -15.24 3.44
N ARG A 98 12.49 -15.59 3.45
CA ARG A 98 13.56 -14.73 2.89
C ARG A 98 13.32 -14.39 1.42
N GLN A 99 12.92 -15.37 0.61
CA GLN A 99 12.63 -15.15 -0.81
C GLN A 99 11.38 -14.30 -1.02
N VAL A 100 10.35 -14.45 -0.18
CA VAL A 100 9.18 -13.56 -0.19
C VAL A 100 9.62 -12.12 0.03
N VAL A 101 10.41 -11.84 1.08
CA VAL A 101 10.89 -10.50 1.38
C VAL A 101 11.81 -9.97 0.27
N ALA A 102 12.72 -10.81 -0.23
CA ALA A 102 13.64 -10.46 -1.30
C ALA A 102 12.93 -10.06 -2.60
N SER A 103 11.75 -10.64 -2.88
CA SER A 103 10.94 -10.23 -4.03
C SER A 103 10.47 -8.78 -3.98
N GLY A 104 10.59 -8.14 -2.84
CA GLY A 104 10.34 -6.70 -2.67
C GLY A 104 11.50 -5.82 -3.13
N LEU A 105 12.72 -6.34 -3.24
CA LEU A 105 13.85 -5.56 -3.72
C LEU A 105 13.65 -5.16 -5.19
N ASP A 106 14.08 -3.96 -5.54
CA ASP A 106 14.00 -3.44 -6.91
C ASP A 106 15.07 -4.08 -7.81
N SER A 107 14.96 -5.40 -8.01
CA SER A 107 15.87 -6.18 -8.85
C SER A 107 15.62 -5.97 -10.35
N MET A 108 14.48 -5.41 -10.73
CA MET A 108 14.09 -5.22 -12.14
C MET A 108 15.00 -4.24 -12.91
N ASN A 109 15.72 -3.37 -12.19
CA ASN A 109 16.64 -2.39 -12.80
C ASN A 109 18.11 -2.87 -12.84
N ARG A 110 18.38 -4.13 -12.40
CA ARG A 110 19.75 -4.67 -12.36
C ARG A 110 19.98 -5.74 -13.41
N PRO A 111 21.08 -5.68 -14.14
CA PRO A 111 21.48 -6.77 -15.03
C PRO A 111 21.62 -8.07 -14.22
N PHE A 112 20.95 -9.13 -14.68
CA PHE A 112 21.03 -10.49 -14.12
C PHE A 112 20.45 -10.70 -12.70
N GLY A 113 19.72 -9.73 -12.12
CA GLY A 113 19.08 -9.92 -10.80
C GLY A 113 20.05 -10.23 -9.65
N LEU A 114 21.30 -9.82 -9.76
CA LEU A 114 22.33 -10.11 -8.77
C LEU A 114 22.05 -9.37 -7.46
N HIS A 115 21.94 -10.12 -6.37
CA HIS A 115 21.89 -9.59 -5.01
C HIS A 115 23.28 -9.01 -4.63
N THR A 116 23.26 -7.83 -4.04
CA THR A 116 24.47 -7.19 -3.50
C THR A 116 24.55 -7.40 -1.99
N ALA A 117 25.73 -7.12 -1.40
CA ALA A 117 25.86 -7.13 0.07
C ALA A 117 24.88 -6.14 0.74
N ALA A 118 24.60 -5.00 0.11
CA ALA A 118 23.59 -4.04 0.59
C ALA A 118 22.16 -4.61 0.56
N ASP A 119 21.84 -5.46 -0.42
CA ASP A 119 20.53 -6.16 -0.46
C ASP A 119 20.42 -7.20 0.66
N ASP A 120 21.50 -7.91 0.95
CA ASP A 120 21.51 -8.89 2.05
C ASP A 120 21.38 -8.20 3.42
N GLU A 121 22.01 -7.05 3.59
CA GLU A 121 21.83 -6.22 4.79
C GLU A 121 20.40 -5.71 4.90
N ALA A 122 19.82 -5.17 3.83
CA ALA A 122 18.43 -4.70 3.79
C ALA A 122 17.44 -5.83 4.10
N LEU A 123 17.68 -7.04 3.57
CA LEU A 123 16.88 -8.24 3.85
C LEU A 123 16.95 -8.62 5.33
N THR A 124 18.14 -8.62 5.90
CA THR A 124 18.36 -8.95 7.31
C THR A 124 17.62 -7.96 8.21
N ASN A 125 17.79 -6.66 7.96
CA ASN A 125 17.13 -5.59 8.71
C ASN A 125 15.61 -5.66 8.58
N ALA A 126 15.08 -5.93 7.38
CA ALA A 126 13.64 -6.05 7.17
C ALA A 126 13.04 -7.25 7.92
N LEU A 127 13.73 -8.39 7.91
CA LEU A 127 13.31 -9.59 8.63
C LEU A 127 13.35 -9.40 10.15
N GLU A 128 14.38 -8.72 10.66
CA GLU A 128 14.51 -8.38 12.07
C GLU A 128 13.41 -7.42 12.52
N LEU A 129 13.14 -6.39 11.72
CA LEU A 129 12.10 -5.39 12.00
C LEU A 129 10.71 -6.01 12.21
N VAL A 130 10.40 -7.08 11.47
CA VAL A 130 9.11 -7.80 11.58
C VAL A 130 9.19 -9.05 12.46
N GLY A 131 10.34 -9.32 13.11
CA GLY A 131 10.53 -10.44 14.02
C GLY A 131 10.52 -11.81 13.34
N LEU A 132 11.06 -11.92 12.13
CA LEU A 132 11.08 -13.16 11.35
C LEU A 132 12.50 -13.71 11.06
N SER A 133 13.55 -13.18 11.71
CA SER A 133 14.94 -13.60 11.47
C SER A 133 15.13 -15.09 11.62
N GLN A 134 14.51 -15.72 12.62
CA GLN A 134 14.63 -17.17 12.88
C GLN A 134 13.86 -18.03 11.87
N LEU A 135 12.87 -17.46 11.19
CA LEU A 135 11.99 -18.14 10.24
C LEU A 135 12.38 -17.87 8.78
N GLN A 136 13.48 -17.18 8.53
CA GLN A 136 13.84 -16.73 7.19
C GLN A 136 14.01 -17.87 6.17
N HIS A 137 14.40 -19.05 6.61
CA HIS A 137 14.59 -20.22 5.78
C HIS A 137 13.38 -21.17 5.74
N SER A 138 12.35 -20.90 6.57
CA SER A 138 11.11 -21.67 6.56
C SER A 138 10.32 -21.41 5.28
N GLY A 139 9.66 -22.48 4.79
CA GLY A 139 8.71 -22.36 3.69
C GLY A 139 7.45 -21.59 4.09
N ILE A 140 6.79 -20.93 3.14
CA ILE A 140 5.55 -20.19 3.41
C ILE A 140 4.41 -21.06 3.95
N GLY A 141 4.43 -22.37 3.65
CA GLY A 141 3.47 -23.35 4.18
C GLY A 141 3.74 -23.79 5.62
N GLU A 142 4.91 -23.46 6.18
CA GLU A 142 5.35 -23.85 7.52
C GLU A 142 5.12 -22.76 8.56
N VAL A 143 4.65 -21.58 8.14
CA VAL A 143 4.46 -20.41 9.00
C VAL A 143 2.98 -20.08 9.19
N SER A 144 2.63 -19.41 10.29
CA SER A 144 1.25 -18.96 10.53
C SER A 144 0.83 -17.86 9.53
N GLY A 145 -0.48 -17.63 9.41
CA GLY A 145 -1.01 -16.54 8.58
C GLY A 145 -0.48 -15.16 9.01
N GLY A 146 -0.37 -14.91 10.33
CA GLY A 146 0.19 -13.67 10.86
C GLY A 146 1.69 -13.53 10.54
N GLN A 147 2.47 -14.61 10.63
CA GLN A 147 3.89 -14.62 10.24
C GLN A 147 4.05 -14.34 8.73
N LEU A 148 3.21 -14.94 7.89
CA LEU A 148 3.22 -14.66 6.46
C LEU A 148 2.83 -13.19 6.17
N GLN A 149 1.85 -12.64 6.89
CA GLN A 149 1.47 -11.23 6.77
C GLN A 149 2.62 -10.29 7.16
N ARG A 150 3.38 -10.63 8.22
CA ARG A 150 4.60 -9.89 8.61
C ARG A 150 5.68 -9.97 7.52
N ALA A 151 5.85 -11.13 6.87
CA ALA A 151 6.78 -11.25 5.74
C ALA A 151 6.36 -10.40 4.53
N LEU A 152 5.05 -10.30 4.26
CA LEU A 152 4.52 -9.42 3.21
C LEU A 152 4.67 -7.94 3.56
N LEU A 153 4.55 -7.57 4.83
CA LEU A 153 4.89 -6.23 5.29
C LEU A 153 6.36 -5.92 5.04
N ALA A 154 7.27 -6.82 5.46
CA ALA A 154 8.71 -6.67 5.20
C ALA A 154 9.00 -6.51 3.70
N ARG A 155 8.35 -7.33 2.84
CA ARG A 155 8.43 -7.21 1.37
C ARG A 155 7.96 -5.84 0.87
N ALA A 156 6.89 -5.30 1.45
CA ALA A 156 6.33 -4.02 1.03
C ALA A 156 7.24 -2.84 1.38
N ILE A 157 7.93 -2.91 2.53
CA ILE A 157 8.75 -1.82 3.06
C ILE A 157 10.23 -1.93 2.72
N ILE A 158 10.71 -3.10 2.30
CA ILE A 158 12.14 -3.28 1.96
C ILE A 158 12.55 -2.36 0.82
N GLY A 159 13.69 -1.69 0.98
CA GLY A 159 14.18 -0.69 0.04
C GLY A 159 13.56 0.70 0.26
N GLN A 160 14.00 1.65 -0.54
CA GLN A 160 13.51 3.03 -0.48
C GLN A 160 12.21 3.15 -1.29
N ARG A 161 11.07 3.18 -0.60
CA ARG A 161 9.75 3.34 -1.24
C ARG A 161 9.39 4.81 -1.37
N GLU A 162 8.97 5.22 -2.57
CA GLU A 162 8.38 6.55 -2.78
C GLU A 162 6.93 6.58 -2.30
N VAL A 163 6.23 5.45 -2.50
CA VAL A 163 4.83 5.26 -2.07
C VAL A 163 4.68 3.89 -1.43
N LEU A 164 4.00 3.83 -0.29
CA LEU A 164 3.60 2.59 0.38
C LEU A 164 2.08 2.48 0.38
N VAL A 165 1.57 1.40 -0.17
CA VAL A 165 0.13 1.11 -0.22
C VAL A 165 -0.17 -0.05 0.73
N LEU A 166 -1.07 0.19 1.67
CA LEU A 166 -1.51 -0.74 2.70
C LEU A 166 -3.02 -1.00 2.52
N ASP A 167 -3.38 -2.20 2.09
CA ASP A 167 -4.78 -2.57 1.87
C ASP A 167 -5.26 -3.45 3.04
N GLU A 168 -6.03 -2.86 3.96
CA GLU A 168 -6.55 -3.47 5.20
C GLU A 168 -5.46 -4.21 6.01
N PRO A 169 -4.36 -3.52 6.36
CA PRO A 169 -3.14 -4.17 6.86
C PRO A 169 -3.32 -4.93 8.16
N LEU A 170 -4.27 -4.53 9.01
CA LEU A 170 -4.48 -5.13 10.34
C LEU A 170 -5.33 -6.40 10.32
N SER A 171 -6.03 -6.71 9.22
CA SER A 171 -6.99 -7.81 9.15
C SER A 171 -6.39 -9.20 9.45
N TYR A 172 -5.08 -9.36 9.30
CA TYR A 172 -4.38 -10.64 9.47
C TYR A 172 -3.13 -10.54 10.34
N ILE A 173 -2.91 -9.39 11.00
CA ILE A 173 -1.77 -9.18 11.90
C ILE A 173 -2.13 -9.71 13.29
N ASP A 174 -1.17 -10.42 13.91
CA ASP A 174 -1.28 -10.90 15.28
C ASP A 174 -1.39 -9.70 16.24
N LYS A 175 -2.28 -9.78 17.23
CA LYS A 175 -2.47 -8.71 18.23
C LYS A 175 -1.18 -8.33 18.96
N GLU A 176 -0.28 -9.29 19.16
CA GLU A 176 1.03 -9.05 19.79
C GLU A 176 1.96 -8.20 18.93
N PHE A 177 1.84 -8.30 17.59
CA PHE A 177 2.64 -7.53 16.65
C PHE A 177 2.02 -6.16 16.32
N GLU A 178 0.76 -5.94 16.61
CA GLU A 178 0.06 -4.70 16.27
C GLU A 178 0.77 -3.43 16.80
N PRO A 179 1.26 -3.36 18.07
CA PRO A 179 2.02 -2.19 18.54
C PRO A 179 3.28 -1.94 17.69
N LYS A 180 3.99 -3.00 17.33
CA LYS A 180 5.20 -2.90 16.49
C LYS A 180 4.88 -2.44 15.09
N PHE A 181 3.74 -2.88 14.53
CA PHE A 181 3.25 -2.40 13.25
C PHE A 181 3.03 -0.87 13.27
N TYR A 182 2.38 -0.33 14.32
CA TYR A 182 2.20 1.13 14.46
C TYR A 182 3.52 1.88 14.55
N GLU A 183 4.51 1.34 15.26
CA GLU A 183 5.86 1.94 15.34
C GLU A 183 6.50 2.01 13.95
N ILE A 184 6.45 0.91 13.18
CA ILE A 184 7.00 0.85 11.82
C ILE A 184 6.33 1.90 10.92
N ILE A 185 5.00 1.98 10.93
CA ILE A 185 4.26 2.94 10.11
C ILE A 185 4.58 4.38 10.53
N ASN A 186 4.71 4.64 11.84
CA ASN A 186 5.04 5.97 12.33
C ASN A 186 6.44 6.43 11.91
N GLN A 187 7.40 5.52 11.83
CA GLN A 187 8.74 5.82 11.32
C GLN A 187 8.72 6.08 9.80
N LEU A 188 8.00 5.24 9.05
CA LEU A 188 7.97 5.33 7.59
C LEU A 188 7.23 6.57 7.07
N LYS A 189 6.20 7.06 7.76
CA LYS A 189 5.42 8.23 7.32
C LYS A 189 6.22 9.52 7.19
N GLU A 190 7.37 9.61 7.88
CA GLU A 190 8.24 10.80 7.82
C GLU A 190 8.92 10.94 6.45
N HIS A 191 9.10 9.83 5.71
CA HIS A 191 9.90 9.81 4.48
C HIS A 191 9.19 9.17 3.28
N THR A 192 8.00 8.58 3.49
CA THR A 192 7.28 7.82 2.48
C THR A 192 5.86 8.33 2.33
N THR A 193 5.39 8.53 1.11
CA THR A 193 3.97 8.81 0.84
C THR A 193 3.17 7.53 1.10
N MET A 194 2.04 7.62 1.83
CA MET A 194 1.28 6.44 2.22
C MET A 194 -0.17 6.50 1.74
N LEU A 195 -0.67 5.38 1.25
CA LEU A 195 -2.08 5.15 0.95
C LEU A 195 -2.56 3.97 1.80
N LEU A 196 -3.47 4.23 2.72
CA LEU A 196 -4.05 3.24 3.62
C LEU A 196 -5.51 3.00 3.27
N VAL A 197 -5.83 1.81 2.79
CA VAL A 197 -7.23 1.37 2.68
C VAL A 197 -7.66 0.73 3.98
N THR A 198 -8.75 1.22 4.54
CA THR A 198 -9.37 0.64 5.74
C THR A 198 -10.89 0.84 5.70
N HIS A 199 -11.63 -0.08 6.31
CA HIS A 199 -13.08 0.06 6.52
C HIS A 199 -13.41 0.52 7.94
N GLU A 200 -12.42 0.57 8.82
CA GLU A 200 -12.56 0.98 10.21
C GLU A 200 -11.74 2.24 10.50
N MET A 201 -12.25 3.10 11.36
CA MET A 201 -11.50 4.23 11.92
C MET A 201 -10.58 3.71 13.03
N THR A 202 -9.52 3.03 12.61
CA THR A 202 -8.48 2.49 13.51
C THR A 202 -7.47 3.57 13.90
N ALA A 203 -6.63 3.27 14.90
CA ALA A 203 -5.56 4.17 15.32
C ALA A 203 -4.64 4.55 14.13
N ILE A 204 -4.40 3.63 13.18
CA ILE A 204 -3.58 3.91 12.01
C ILE A 204 -4.23 4.94 11.07
N SER A 205 -5.57 4.92 10.90
CA SER A 205 -6.25 5.93 10.07
C SER A 205 -6.22 7.32 10.71
N GLN A 206 -6.13 7.40 12.05
CA GLN A 206 -5.96 8.66 12.77
C GLN A 206 -4.57 9.28 12.58
N MET A 207 -3.58 8.50 12.15
CA MET A 207 -2.25 8.98 11.80
C MET A 207 -2.22 9.64 10.41
N ALA A 208 -3.26 9.43 9.60
CA ALA A 208 -3.38 10.01 8.27
C ALA A 208 -3.63 11.53 8.34
N ASN A 209 -2.99 12.28 7.45
CA ASN A 209 -3.20 13.73 7.34
C ASN A 209 -4.27 14.09 6.30
N ARG A 210 -4.74 13.11 5.51
CA ARG A 210 -5.82 13.28 4.54
C ARG A 210 -6.74 12.06 4.57
N HIS A 211 -8.04 12.30 4.41
CA HIS A 211 -9.06 11.27 4.36
C HIS A 211 -9.87 11.38 3.08
N ILE A 212 -10.00 10.28 2.35
CA ILE A 212 -10.86 10.19 1.18
C ILE A 212 -11.87 9.06 1.34
N ILE A 213 -13.06 9.28 0.80
CA ILE A 213 -14.15 8.30 0.76
C ILE A 213 -14.32 7.85 -0.69
N VAL A 214 -14.30 6.53 -0.90
CA VAL A 214 -14.48 5.92 -2.23
C VAL A 214 -15.83 5.22 -2.27
N ASP A 215 -16.73 5.73 -3.09
CA ASP A 215 -18.05 5.17 -3.35
C ASP A 215 -18.51 5.47 -4.78
N GLY A 216 -17.97 4.70 -5.73
CA GLY A 216 -18.18 4.93 -7.16
C GLY A 216 -17.42 6.14 -7.73
N GLY A 217 -17.04 7.08 -6.89
CA GLY A 217 -16.16 8.23 -7.11
C GLY A 217 -15.24 8.41 -5.92
N VAL A 218 -14.50 9.52 -5.88
CA VAL A 218 -13.60 9.88 -4.77
C VAL A 218 -14.03 11.24 -4.21
N HIS A 219 -14.23 11.30 -2.89
CA HIS A 219 -14.57 12.52 -2.17
C HIS A 219 -13.57 12.75 -1.05
N GLU A 220 -12.96 13.94 -1.01
CA GLU A 220 -12.06 14.30 0.08
C GLU A 220 -12.87 14.81 1.28
N CYS A 221 -12.55 14.28 2.47
CA CYS A 221 -13.17 14.72 3.71
C CYS A 221 -12.25 15.75 4.38
N HIS A 222 -12.69 17.00 4.46
CA HIS A 222 -11.94 18.10 5.09
C HIS A 222 -12.20 18.26 6.59
N ALA A 223 -13.01 17.36 7.18
CA ALA A 223 -13.35 17.44 8.59
C ALA A 223 -12.34 16.73 9.47
N GLN A 224 -11.64 17.45 10.31
CA GLN A 224 -10.69 16.91 11.28
C GLN A 224 -11.33 16.02 12.37
N HIS A 225 -12.65 15.99 12.50
CA HIS A 225 -13.43 15.14 13.42
C HIS A 225 -14.86 14.99 12.91
N HIS A 226 -15.17 13.90 12.22
CA HIS A 226 -16.57 13.49 12.10
C HIS A 226 -16.71 11.97 12.17
N PHE A 227 -17.29 11.51 13.29
CA PHE A 227 -18.01 10.26 13.37
C PHE A 227 -19.24 10.35 12.48
N VAL A 228 -19.22 9.77 11.31
CA VAL A 228 -20.45 9.54 10.55
C VAL A 228 -20.91 8.13 10.85
N GLN A 229 -21.75 7.99 11.88
CA GLN A 229 -22.71 6.90 11.91
C GLN A 229 -23.72 7.15 10.79
N THR A 230 -23.51 6.53 9.65
CA THR A 230 -24.54 6.47 8.62
C THR A 230 -25.54 5.39 9.03
N GLN A 231 -26.54 5.78 9.85
CA GLN A 231 -27.80 5.06 9.88
C GLN A 231 -28.53 5.39 8.58
N CYS A 232 -28.45 4.52 7.60
CA CYS A 232 -29.42 4.49 6.50
C CYS A 232 -30.71 3.88 7.01
N ARG A 233 -31.78 4.68 6.98
CA ARG A 233 -33.16 4.21 6.89
C ARG A 233 -33.49 3.87 5.45
#